data_74000d27f735a206056d1aea8fcdea1e
#
_entry.id   74000d27f735a206056d1aea8fcdea1e
#
_cell.length_a   1.000
_cell.length_b   1.000
_cell.length_c   1.000
_cell.angle_alpha   90.00
_cell.angle_beta   90.00
_cell.angle_gamma   90.00
#
_symmetry.space_group_name_H-M   'P 1'
#
loop_
_entity.id
_entity.type
_entity.pdbx_description
1 polymer ?
#
loop_
_entity_poly.entity_id
_entity_poly.type
_entity_poly.pdbx_seq_one_letter_code
_entity_poly.pdbx_strand_id
1 'polypeptide(L)'
;LKLNNKGYKITADCPIYVSVRTIESNQAGALVTKGANALGAHFRSGMFPMGNETVYYQNGNFLNYISFLATENDTKVKVSLPNASVGVSTLLINGTKQPYNGPFEVELNQYESYIVATTFSNSDDRSNRFALIGGLIQSVDNDGVEDSSKPIVVNVGSANGKHGTESWGMDQGIDQIVPVNKVGFEYIFVRGNGSDTVEGILVVADRDNTEIYLGDDSTPSYELDAGEFKIIPGSNYSTKTPGGTLYLRTQGEDNP
;
A
#
# COMPACT_ATOMS: atom_id res chain seq x y z
N LEU A 1 10.96 12.08 -4.87
CA LEU A 1 12.35 11.78 -5.21
C LEU A 1 12.38 10.88 -6.43
N LYS A 2 12.85 11.39 -7.57
CA LYS A 2 13.17 10.56 -8.73
C LYS A 2 14.52 9.89 -8.48
N LEU A 3 14.53 8.55 -8.38
CA LEU A 3 15.73 7.77 -8.11
C LEU A 3 16.09 6.97 -9.36
N ASN A 4 17.09 7.44 -10.10
CA ASN A 4 17.60 6.72 -11.25
C ASN A 4 18.49 5.57 -10.80
N ASN A 5 18.39 4.42 -11.47
CA ASN A 5 19.27 3.26 -11.26
C ASN A 5 19.25 2.69 -9.82
N LYS A 6 18.12 2.75 -9.14
CA LYS A 6 17.93 2.16 -7.80
C LYS A 6 17.14 0.86 -7.80
N GLY A 7 16.59 0.46 -8.94
CA GLY A 7 15.94 -0.83 -9.10
C GLY A 7 16.93 -1.92 -9.50
N TYR A 8 16.57 -3.17 -9.20
CA TYR A 8 17.32 -4.35 -9.62
C TYR A 8 16.42 -5.22 -10.50
N LYS A 9 16.96 -5.61 -11.67
CA LYS A 9 16.39 -6.69 -12.47
C LYS A 9 17.18 -7.95 -12.19
N ILE A 10 16.49 -8.99 -11.75
CA ILE A 10 17.07 -10.33 -11.52
C ILE A 10 16.48 -11.27 -12.56
N THR A 11 17.34 -11.97 -13.29
CA THR A 11 16.98 -13.00 -14.27
C THR A 11 17.68 -14.29 -13.92
N ALA A 12 17.01 -15.42 -14.17
CA ALA A 12 17.57 -16.75 -13.96
C ALA A 12 17.02 -17.71 -15.03
N ASP A 13 17.77 -18.75 -15.34
CA ASP A 13 17.39 -19.78 -16.31
C ASP A 13 16.36 -20.78 -15.75
N CYS A 14 16.20 -20.80 -14.42
CA CYS A 14 15.24 -21.64 -13.71
C CYS A 14 14.40 -20.79 -12.75
N PRO A 15 13.22 -21.27 -12.31
CA PRO A 15 12.43 -20.58 -11.28
C PRO A 15 13.25 -20.32 -10.03
N ILE A 16 13.19 -19.09 -9.53
CA ILE A 16 13.87 -18.65 -8.30
C ILE A 16 12.90 -18.00 -7.33
N TYR A 17 13.23 -18.08 -6.07
CA TYR A 17 12.59 -17.33 -4.99
C TYR A 17 13.50 -16.17 -4.59
N VAL A 18 12.95 -14.96 -4.53
CA VAL A 18 13.71 -13.77 -4.14
C VAL A 18 13.08 -13.11 -2.93
N SER A 19 13.89 -12.93 -1.89
CA SER A 19 13.50 -12.21 -0.66
C SER A 19 14.43 -11.02 -0.47
N VAL A 20 13.83 -9.85 -0.27
CA VAL A 20 14.54 -8.64 0.12
C VAL A 20 14.46 -8.49 1.63
N ARG A 21 15.58 -8.21 2.25
CA ARG A 21 15.71 -8.00 3.69
C ARG A 21 16.34 -6.65 3.97
N THR A 22 15.75 -5.93 4.89
CA THR A 22 16.30 -4.66 5.40
C THR A 22 16.49 -4.78 6.91
N ILE A 23 17.63 -4.34 7.40
CA ILE A 23 17.94 -4.33 8.83
C ILE A 23 18.62 -3.01 9.14
N GLU A 24 18.12 -2.33 10.14
CA GLU A 24 18.71 -1.14 10.75
C GLU A 24 18.52 -1.27 12.25
N SER A 25 19.22 -0.46 13.03
CA SER A 25 19.15 -0.50 14.50
C SER A 25 17.70 -0.43 14.98
N ASN A 26 17.23 -1.50 15.64
CA ASN A 26 15.87 -1.67 16.15
C ASN A 26 14.76 -1.70 15.09
N GLN A 27 15.09 -1.95 13.82
CA GLN A 27 14.13 -2.06 12.73
C GLN A 27 14.51 -3.20 11.80
N ALA A 28 13.54 -4.00 11.42
CA ALA A 28 13.73 -5.07 10.43
C ALA A 28 12.53 -5.16 9.49
N GLY A 29 12.79 -5.35 8.23
CA GLY A 29 11.76 -5.54 7.21
C GLY A 29 12.13 -6.65 6.24
N ALA A 30 11.11 -7.33 5.74
CA ALA A 30 11.27 -8.35 4.71
C ALA A 30 10.13 -8.28 3.71
N LEU A 31 10.44 -8.47 2.44
CA LEU A 31 9.42 -8.71 1.42
C LEU A 31 9.84 -9.90 0.53
N VAL A 32 8.85 -10.60 0.04
CA VAL A 32 9.02 -11.60 -1.01
C VAL A 32 8.59 -10.97 -2.33
N THR A 33 9.47 -10.96 -3.30
CA THR A 33 9.13 -10.42 -4.62
C THR A 33 8.12 -11.33 -5.32
N LYS A 34 7.17 -10.75 -6.01
CA LYS A 34 6.08 -11.48 -6.67
C LYS A 34 6.38 -11.77 -8.16
N GLY A 35 7.60 -11.42 -8.61
CA GLY A 35 8.05 -11.66 -9.97
C GLY A 35 7.12 -11.05 -11.02
N ALA A 36 6.82 -11.80 -12.08
CA ALA A 36 5.91 -11.34 -13.14
C ALA A 36 4.48 -11.00 -12.63
N ASN A 37 4.08 -11.53 -11.48
CA ASN A 37 2.78 -11.19 -10.89
C ASN A 37 2.72 -9.77 -10.35
N ALA A 38 3.85 -9.12 -10.11
CA ALA A 38 3.92 -7.72 -9.71
C ALA A 38 3.83 -6.73 -10.88
N LEU A 39 3.88 -7.21 -12.13
CA LEU A 39 3.81 -6.35 -13.31
C LEU A 39 2.36 -6.02 -13.68
N GLY A 40 2.07 -4.74 -13.88
CA GLY A 40 0.78 -4.26 -14.32
C GLY A 40 0.73 -2.76 -14.50
N ALA A 41 -0.45 -2.25 -14.83
CA ALA A 41 -0.67 -0.84 -15.10
C ALA A 41 -1.57 -0.15 -14.06
N HIS A 42 -2.29 -0.90 -13.22
CA HIS A 42 -3.26 -0.36 -12.26
C HIS A 42 -3.06 -0.98 -10.88
N PHE A 43 -2.80 -0.14 -9.88
CA PHE A 43 -2.54 -0.56 -8.50
C PHE A 43 -3.28 0.31 -7.49
N ARG A 44 -3.70 -0.32 -6.38
CA ARG A 44 -4.15 0.35 -5.16
C ARG A 44 -3.14 0.13 -4.04
N SER A 45 -2.68 1.21 -3.46
CA SER A 45 -1.71 1.13 -2.36
C SER A 45 -2.39 0.75 -1.04
N GLY A 46 -1.76 -0.16 -0.31
CA GLY A 46 -2.16 -0.53 1.04
C GLY A 46 -0.94 -0.78 1.89
N MET A 47 -0.81 -0.07 2.99
CA MET A 47 0.23 -0.27 3.99
C MET A 47 -0.33 0.07 5.37
N PHE A 48 0.18 -0.55 6.42
CA PHE A 48 -0.16 -0.08 7.76
C PHE A 48 0.38 1.33 7.96
N PRO A 49 -0.43 2.25 8.51
CA PRO A 49 -0.02 3.62 8.75
C PRO A 49 1.09 3.64 9.81
N MET A 50 1.86 4.71 9.81
CA MET A 50 2.76 5.00 10.92
C MET A 50 2.01 5.13 12.24
N GLY A 51 2.69 4.80 13.35
CA GLY A 51 2.18 4.96 14.70
C GLY A 51 1.75 6.39 15.01
N ASN A 52 0.88 6.56 16.01
CA ASN A 52 0.32 7.87 16.40
C ASN A 52 1.04 8.45 17.64
N GLU A 53 2.18 7.94 18.03
CA GLU A 53 2.92 8.37 19.21
C GLU A 53 3.70 9.66 18.96
N THR A 54 3.46 10.64 19.78
CA THR A 54 4.05 11.99 19.68
C THR A 54 5.58 12.01 19.81
N VAL A 55 6.17 11.02 20.48
CA VAL A 55 7.62 10.96 20.72
C VAL A 55 8.42 10.76 19.42
N TYR A 56 7.82 10.18 18.40
CA TYR A 56 8.50 9.81 17.15
C TYR A 56 8.37 10.85 16.04
N TYR A 57 7.48 11.82 16.17
CA TYR A 57 7.25 12.85 15.16
C TYR A 57 8.40 13.87 15.01
N GLN A 58 9.35 13.85 15.92
CA GLN A 58 10.54 14.72 15.84
C GLN A 58 11.59 14.21 14.86
N ASN A 59 11.47 12.95 14.42
CA ASN A 59 12.42 12.36 13.48
C ASN A 59 11.78 12.34 12.08
N GLY A 60 12.25 13.20 11.20
CA GLY A 60 11.74 13.33 9.82
C GLY A 60 11.95 12.11 8.92
N ASN A 61 12.47 11.00 9.47
CA ASN A 61 12.66 9.75 8.73
C ASN A 61 11.50 8.76 8.88
N PHE A 62 10.47 9.08 9.64
CA PHE A 62 9.28 8.25 9.74
C PHE A 62 8.36 8.52 8.56
N LEU A 63 8.34 7.59 7.62
CA LEU A 63 7.66 7.74 6.33
C LEU A 63 6.73 6.56 6.07
N ASN A 64 5.51 6.84 5.59
CA ASN A 64 4.83 5.92 4.71
C ASN A 64 5.27 6.24 3.28
N TYR A 65 5.38 5.24 2.42
CA TYR A 65 5.82 5.46 1.06
C TYR A 65 5.17 4.53 0.05
N ILE A 66 5.07 5.04 -1.16
CA ILE A 66 4.80 4.31 -2.38
C ILE A 66 6.03 4.51 -3.26
N SER A 67 6.60 3.43 -3.78
CA SER A 67 7.64 3.51 -4.79
C SER A 67 7.24 2.70 -6.01
N PHE A 68 7.53 3.20 -7.19
CA PHE A 68 7.25 2.50 -8.43
C PHE A 68 8.44 2.60 -9.38
N LEU A 69 8.56 1.59 -10.24
CA LEU A 69 9.64 1.44 -11.21
C LEU A 69 9.04 1.14 -12.58
N ALA A 70 9.47 1.89 -13.60
CA ALA A 70 9.09 1.66 -14.98
C ALA A 70 9.89 0.49 -15.59
N THR A 71 9.21 -0.36 -16.37
CA THR A 71 9.86 -1.46 -17.08
C THR A 71 10.14 -1.13 -18.56
N GLU A 72 9.55 -0.03 -19.05
CA GLU A 72 9.70 0.45 -20.42
C GLU A 72 10.08 1.94 -20.42
N ASN A 73 10.63 2.41 -21.54
CA ASN A 73 10.92 3.84 -21.73
C ASN A 73 9.63 4.65 -21.91
N ASP A 74 9.69 5.94 -21.62
CA ASP A 74 8.61 6.91 -21.79
C ASP A 74 7.31 6.45 -21.08
N THR A 75 7.46 5.79 -19.91
CA THR A 75 6.33 5.35 -19.09
C THR A 75 5.81 6.53 -18.28
N LYS A 76 4.57 6.90 -18.52
CA LYS A 76 3.88 7.93 -17.74
C LYS A 76 3.09 7.28 -16.61
N VAL A 77 3.37 7.67 -15.38
CA VAL A 77 2.69 7.15 -14.19
C VAL A 77 1.86 8.26 -13.54
N LYS A 78 0.56 8.05 -13.46
CA LYS A 78 -0.37 8.93 -12.76
C LYS A 78 -0.57 8.44 -11.33
N VAL A 79 -0.48 9.37 -10.38
CA VAL A 79 -0.69 9.11 -8.95
C VAL A 79 -1.86 9.94 -8.45
N SER A 80 -2.87 9.29 -7.88
CA SER A 80 -4.02 9.92 -7.25
C SER A 80 -4.18 9.39 -5.83
N LEU A 81 -4.32 10.27 -4.86
CA LEU A 81 -4.33 9.95 -3.43
C LEU A 81 -5.66 10.39 -2.81
N PRO A 82 -6.70 9.53 -2.81
CA PRO A 82 -8.04 9.90 -2.37
C PRO A 82 -8.11 10.29 -0.89
N ASN A 83 -7.23 9.72 -0.07
CA ASN A 83 -7.19 10.00 1.38
C ASN A 83 -6.20 11.12 1.76
N ALA A 84 -5.59 11.78 0.78
CA ALA A 84 -4.78 12.98 1.00
C ALA A 84 -5.64 14.24 0.85
N SER A 85 -5.65 15.07 1.87
CA SER A 85 -6.37 16.35 1.83
C SER A 85 -5.61 17.37 0.99
N VAL A 86 -6.25 17.86 -0.08
CA VAL A 86 -5.67 18.87 -0.98
C VAL A 86 -5.33 20.15 -0.20
N GLY A 87 -4.10 20.65 -0.40
CA GLY A 87 -3.57 21.84 0.28
C GLY A 87 -3.15 21.61 1.73
N VAL A 88 -3.48 20.47 2.34
CA VAL A 88 -3.23 20.17 3.76
C VAL A 88 -2.20 19.03 3.92
N SER A 89 -2.46 17.87 3.28
CA SER A 89 -1.54 16.74 3.37
C SER A 89 -0.17 17.08 2.83
N THR A 90 0.86 16.88 3.65
CA THR A 90 2.24 17.17 3.28
C THR A 90 2.95 15.91 2.83
N LEU A 91 3.46 15.95 1.60
CA LEU A 91 4.13 14.83 0.96
C LEU A 91 5.57 15.19 0.60
N LEU A 92 6.42 14.17 0.54
CA LEU A 92 7.70 14.22 -0.18
C LEU A 92 7.45 13.80 -1.63
N ILE A 93 7.41 14.77 -2.52
CA ILE A 93 7.27 14.57 -3.96
C ILE A 93 8.56 15.08 -4.60
N ASN A 94 9.22 14.24 -5.38
CA ASN A 94 10.53 14.57 -5.98
C ASN A 94 11.57 15.05 -4.94
N GLY A 95 11.55 14.48 -3.73
CA GLY A 95 12.45 14.83 -2.62
C GLY A 95 12.16 16.16 -1.94
N THR A 96 11.13 16.87 -2.37
CA THR A 96 10.72 18.15 -1.79
C THR A 96 9.46 17.98 -0.96
N LYS A 97 9.47 18.50 0.26
CA LYS A 97 8.30 18.57 1.12
C LYS A 97 7.34 19.63 0.59
N GLN A 98 6.12 19.24 0.24
CA GLN A 98 5.12 20.13 -0.33
C GLN A 98 3.71 19.65 -0.06
N PRO A 99 2.68 20.53 -0.07
CA PRO A 99 1.29 20.13 0.02
C PRO A 99 0.88 19.26 -1.17
N TYR A 100 -0.02 18.32 -0.93
CA TYR A 100 -0.70 17.60 -2.02
C TYR A 100 -1.70 18.52 -2.71
N ASN A 101 -1.55 18.71 -4.02
CA ASN A 101 -2.37 19.63 -4.82
C ASN A 101 -3.31 18.90 -5.79
N GLY A 102 -3.59 17.62 -5.54
CA GLY A 102 -4.38 16.76 -6.42
C GLY A 102 -3.51 15.77 -7.22
N PRO A 103 -4.11 14.99 -8.11
CA PRO A 103 -3.41 14.00 -8.91
C PRO A 103 -2.26 14.63 -9.71
N PHE A 104 -1.18 13.87 -9.87
CA PHE A 104 -0.01 14.30 -10.64
C PHE A 104 0.57 13.15 -11.47
N GLU A 105 1.36 13.50 -12.47
CA GLU A 105 1.99 12.54 -13.37
C GLU A 105 3.52 12.62 -13.26
N VAL A 106 4.15 11.48 -13.49
CA VAL A 106 5.62 11.32 -13.53
C VAL A 106 5.97 10.53 -14.76
N GLU A 107 6.91 11.02 -15.55
CA GLU A 107 7.46 10.32 -16.71
C GLU A 107 8.79 9.65 -16.33
N LEU A 108 8.94 8.38 -16.66
CA LEU A 108 10.07 7.53 -16.31
C LEU A 108 10.55 6.74 -17.53
N ASN A 109 11.87 6.61 -17.63
CA ASN A 109 12.46 5.65 -18.54
C ASN A 109 12.60 4.26 -17.89
N GLN A 110 12.92 3.29 -18.69
CA GLN A 110 13.14 1.93 -18.24
C GLN A 110 14.11 1.88 -17.06
N TYR A 111 13.71 1.18 -15.98
CA TYR A 111 14.43 1.03 -14.70
C TYR A 111 14.59 2.32 -13.87
N GLU A 112 14.03 3.41 -14.30
CA GLU A 112 13.88 4.56 -13.42
C GLU A 112 12.80 4.30 -12.39
N SER A 113 13.01 4.80 -11.18
CA SER A 113 12.06 4.67 -10.07
C SER A 113 11.70 6.02 -9.47
N TYR A 114 10.54 6.07 -8.84
CA TYR A 114 10.05 7.26 -8.15
C TYR A 114 9.49 6.90 -6.78
N ILE A 115 9.63 7.79 -5.80
CA ILE A 115 9.09 7.61 -4.46
C ILE A 115 8.22 8.80 -4.09
N VAL A 116 7.01 8.48 -3.64
CA VAL A 116 6.10 9.41 -2.95
C VAL A 116 6.03 8.97 -1.49
N ALA A 117 6.23 9.89 -0.56
CA ALA A 117 6.17 9.56 0.84
C ALA A 117 5.42 10.63 1.65
N THR A 118 4.83 10.23 2.76
CA THR A 118 4.37 11.17 3.77
C THR A 118 5.48 11.50 4.73
N THR A 119 5.49 12.72 5.25
CA THR A 119 6.37 13.12 6.36
C THR A 119 5.54 13.42 7.59
N PHE A 120 6.14 13.19 8.75
CA PHE A 120 5.54 13.54 10.02
C PHE A 120 6.48 14.47 10.76
N SER A 121 6.02 15.66 11.06
CA SER A 121 6.64 16.58 12.00
C SER A 121 5.58 17.03 13.00
N ASN A 122 5.98 17.67 14.08
CA ASN A 122 5.03 18.21 15.07
C ASN A 122 4.06 19.25 14.48
N SER A 123 4.37 19.78 13.29
CA SER A 123 3.54 20.74 12.55
C SER A 123 2.63 20.09 11.52
N ASP A 124 2.79 18.80 11.22
CA ASP A 124 1.98 18.12 10.22
C ASP A 124 0.69 17.59 10.83
N ASP A 125 -0.37 17.59 10.04
CA ASP A 125 -1.62 16.94 10.42
C ASP A 125 -1.38 15.44 10.59
N ARG A 126 -1.78 14.89 11.72
CA ARG A 126 -1.65 13.46 12.03
C ARG A 126 -2.49 12.57 11.12
N SER A 127 -3.55 13.09 10.51
CA SER A 127 -4.33 12.38 9.49
C SER A 127 -3.49 12.06 8.26
N ASN A 128 -2.39 12.80 8.03
CA ASN A 128 -1.45 12.58 6.92
C ASN A 128 -0.86 11.15 6.89
N ARG A 129 -0.84 10.45 8.02
CA ARG A 129 -0.42 9.04 8.09
C ARG A 129 -1.26 8.08 7.23
N PHE A 130 -2.48 8.47 6.86
CA PHE A 130 -3.38 7.70 6.00
C PHE A 130 -3.35 8.15 4.54
N ALA A 131 -2.71 9.26 4.24
CA ALA A 131 -2.80 9.94 2.95
C ALA A 131 -2.39 9.07 1.74
N LEU A 132 -1.53 8.07 1.93
CA LEU A 132 -1.09 7.17 0.87
C LEU A 132 -1.90 5.88 0.77
N ILE A 133 -2.75 5.56 1.75
CA ILE A 133 -3.58 4.35 1.70
C ILE A 133 -4.70 4.57 0.68
N GLY A 134 -5.00 3.56 -0.13
CA GLY A 134 -5.99 3.65 -1.20
C GLY A 134 -5.52 4.44 -2.43
N GLY A 135 -4.27 4.92 -2.43
CA GLY A 135 -3.69 5.63 -3.55
C GLY A 135 -3.75 4.81 -4.85
N LEU A 136 -4.18 5.46 -5.92
CA LEU A 136 -4.21 4.90 -7.27
C LEU A 136 -2.91 5.23 -7.98
N ILE A 137 -2.20 4.19 -8.43
CA ILE A 137 -0.97 4.31 -9.21
C ILE A 137 -1.22 3.62 -10.54
N GLN A 138 -1.25 4.39 -11.62
CA GLN A 138 -1.55 3.90 -12.95
C GLN A 138 -0.47 4.26 -13.96
N SER A 139 -0.06 3.28 -14.79
CA SER A 139 0.60 3.58 -16.06
C SER A 139 -0.46 4.06 -17.04
N VAL A 140 -0.24 5.23 -17.67
CA VAL A 140 -1.21 5.86 -18.56
C VAL A 140 -0.55 6.30 -19.87
N ASP A 141 -1.34 6.37 -20.92
CA ASP A 141 -0.96 6.94 -22.19
C ASP A 141 -1.04 8.49 -22.17
N ASN A 142 -0.90 9.12 -23.33
CA ASN A 142 -0.95 10.57 -23.47
C ASN A 142 -2.35 11.17 -23.26
N ASP A 143 -3.39 10.36 -23.38
CA ASP A 143 -4.78 10.75 -23.16
C ASP A 143 -5.22 10.48 -21.70
N GLY A 144 -4.30 9.94 -20.87
CA GLY A 144 -4.55 9.62 -19.46
C GLY A 144 -5.31 8.30 -19.25
N VAL A 145 -5.40 7.47 -20.30
CA VAL A 145 -6.02 6.14 -20.27
C VAL A 145 -4.97 5.11 -19.84
N GLU A 146 -5.39 4.06 -19.13
CA GLU A 146 -4.50 2.98 -18.69
C GLU A 146 -3.72 2.38 -19.86
N ASP A 147 -2.39 2.31 -19.72
CA ASP A 147 -1.47 1.74 -20.71
C ASP A 147 -0.82 0.44 -20.20
N SER A 148 -1.47 -0.67 -20.47
CA SER A 148 -0.95 -2.01 -20.11
C SER A 148 0.29 -2.44 -20.91
N SER A 149 0.67 -1.72 -21.97
CA SER A 149 1.89 -1.98 -22.73
C SER A 149 3.15 -1.48 -22.02
N LYS A 150 2.97 -0.59 -21.04
CA LYS A 150 4.06 -0.03 -20.21
C LYS A 150 3.88 -0.39 -18.73
N PRO A 151 4.00 -1.67 -18.37
CA PRO A 151 3.78 -2.11 -17.01
C PRO A 151 4.82 -1.54 -16.05
N ILE A 152 4.38 -1.31 -14.82
CA ILE A 152 5.21 -0.87 -13.71
C ILE A 152 5.25 -1.93 -12.60
N VAL A 153 6.19 -1.78 -11.69
CA VAL A 153 6.23 -2.52 -10.41
C VAL A 153 6.01 -1.52 -9.28
N VAL A 154 5.18 -1.86 -8.32
CA VAL A 154 4.87 -0.98 -7.19
C VAL A 154 5.20 -1.67 -5.87
N ASN A 155 5.97 -0.97 -5.03
CA ASN A 155 6.20 -1.33 -3.64
C ASN A 155 5.56 -0.28 -2.74
N VAL A 156 5.08 -0.73 -1.59
CA VAL A 156 4.52 0.11 -0.54
C VAL A 156 5.19 -0.19 0.78
N GLY A 157 5.17 0.76 1.69
CA GLY A 157 5.71 0.49 3.00
C GLY A 157 5.55 1.62 4.00
N SER A 158 5.94 1.29 5.22
CA SER A 158 6.05 2.23 6.33
C SER A 158 7.40 2.03 6.99
N ALA A 159 8.13 3.10 7.21
CA ALA A 159 9.42 3.02 7.91
C ALA A 159 9.23 2.65 9.39
N ASN A 160 8.05 2.89 9.94
CA ASN A 160 7.73 2.65 11.33
C ASN A 160 6.23 2.38 11.50
N GLY A 161 5.77 1.36 10.77
CA GLY A 161 4.36 0.96 10.74
C GLY A 161 3.88 0.45 12.09
N LYS A 162 2.65 0.76 12.43
CA LYS A 162 1.99 0.29 13.63
C LYS A 162 0.50 0.08 13.39
N HIS A 163 0.06 -1.08 13.85
CA HIS A 163 -1.36 -1.36 13.99
C HIS A 163 -1.67 -1.55 15.49
N GLY A 164 -2.81 -0.99 15.92
CA GLY A 164 -3.26 -1.12 17.30
C GLY A 164 -2.84 0.02 18.22
N THR A 165 -3.15 -0.17 19.51
CA THR A 165 -2.99 0.84 20.58
C THR A 165 -1.80 0.57 21.50
N GLU A 166 -1.08 -0.52 21.29
CA GLU A 166 0.09 -0.88 22.10
C GLU A 166 1.16 0.22 22.02
N SER A 167 1.77 0.56 23.13
CA SER A 167 2.78 1.63 23.20
C SER A 167 4.12 1.28 22.57
N TRP A 168 4.36 0.00 22.30
CA TRP A 168 5.59 -0.54 21.72
C TRP A 168 5.30 -1.38 20.48
N GLY A 169 6.30 -1.63 19.66
CA GLY A 169 6.17 -2.55 18.53
C GLY A 169 5.88 -1.88 17.20
N MET A 170 6.54 -0.76 16.93
CA MET A 170 6.63 -0.23 15.57
C MET A 170 7.78 -0.88 14.84
N ASP A 171 7.56 -1.27 13.60
CA ASP A 171 8.60 -1.88 12.79
C ASP A 171 8.46 -1.44 11.32
N GLN A 172 9.48 -1.73 10.53
CA GLN A 172 9.45 -1.48 9.10
C GLN A 172 8.54 -2.49 8.42
N GLY A 173 7.47 -1.99 7.78
CA GLY A 173 6.63 -2.77 6.87
C GLY A 173 7.00 -2.45 5.43
N ILE A 174 7.28 -3.48 4.63
CA ILE A 174 7.51 -3.35 3.19
C ILE A 174 6.77 -4.46 2.45
N ASP A 175 6.15 -4.15 1.32
CA ASP A 175 5.57 -5.15 0.43
C ASP A 175 5.69 -4.72 -1.04
N GLN A 176 5.75 -5.72 -1.92
CA GLN A 176 5.56 -5.56 -3.35
C GLN A 176 4.12 -5.96 -3.67
N ILE A 177 3.30 -4.99 -4.07
CA ILE A 177 1.90 -5.25 -4.34
C ILE A 177 1.68 -5.78 -5.76
N VAL A 178 0.59 -6.52 -5.94
CA VAL A 178 0.13 -6.96 -7.26
C VAL A 178 -0.83 -5.94 -7.88
N PRO A 179 -0.93 -5.87 -9.20
CA PRO A 179 -1.92 -5.01 -9.85
C PRO A 179 -3.35 -5.52 -9.59
N VAL A 180 -4.32 -4.62 -9.71
CA VAL A 180 -5.73 -4.89 -9.39
C VAL A 180 -6.31 -6.08 -10.17
N ASN A 181 -5.92 -6.28 -11.42
CA ASN A 181 -6.37 -7.43 -12.22
C ASN A 181 -5.82 -8.80 -11.74
N LYS A 182 -5.04 -8.84 -10.66
CA LYS A 182 -4.50 -10.06 -10.03
C LYS A 182 -4.88 -10.22 -8.57
N VAL A 183 -5.71 -9.32 -8.03
CA VAL A 183 -6.28 -9.51 -6.70
C VAL A 183 -7.46 -10.47 -6.75
N GLY A 184 -7.81 -11.07 -5.61
CA GLY A 184 -8.93 -12.00 -5.50
C GLY A 184 -10.17 -11.35 -4.88
N PHE A 185 -11.27 -12.10 -4.92
CA PHE A 185 -12.54 -11.74 -4.28
C PHE A 185 -12.75 -12.45 -2.94
N GLU A 186 -11.90 -13.42 -2.63
CA GLU A 186 -11.97 -14.24 -1.42
C GLU A 186 -10.59 -14.38 -0.78
N TYR A 187 -10.53 -14.26 0.54
CA TYR A 187 -9.31 -14.35 1.31
C TYR A 187 -9.53 -15.13 2.59
N ILE A 188 -8.56 -15.94 2.96
CA ILE A 188 -8.51 -16.63 4.25
C ILE A 188 -7.27 -16.16 4.98
N PHE A 189 -7.48 -15.60 6.15
CA PHE A 189 -6.43 -15.14 7.04
C PHE A 189 -6.30 -16.08 8.24
N VAL A 190 -5.07 -16.37 8.62
CA VAL A 190 -4.76 -17.09 9.84
C VAL A 190 -4.21 -16.11 10.85
N ARG A 191 -4.78 -16.10 12.04
CA ARG A 191 -4.33 -15.25 13.13
C ARG A 191 -2.92 -15.61 13.56
N GLY A 192 -2.08 -14.63 13.82
CA GLY A 192 -0.79 -14.79 14.47
C GLY A 192 -0.93 -14.97 15.98
N ASN A 193 0.08 -14.62 16.73
CA ASN A 193 0.11 -14.72 18.19
C ASN A 193 -0.11 -13.38 18.91
N GLY A 194 -0.49 -12.33 18.17
CA GLY A 194 -0.76 -11.01 18.73
C GLY A 194 -2.12 -10.92 19.44
N SER A 195 -2.32 -9.84 20.17
CA SER A 195 -3.62 -9.50 20.76
C SER A 195 -4.61 -9.01 19.70
N ASP A 196 -5.89 -8.95 20.03
CA ASP A 196 -6.95 -8.42 19.14
C ASP A 196 -6.70 -6.96 18.71
N THR A 197 -5.88 -6.24 19.47
CA THR A 197 -5.57 -4.83 19.18
C THR A 197 -4.41 -4.66 18.21
N VAL A 198 -3.58 -5.69 18.00
CA VAL A 198 -2.42 -5.63 17.11
C VAL A 198 -2.55 -6.53 15.88
N GLU A 199 -3.40 -7.54 15.93
CA GLU A 199 -3.76 -8.33 14.77
C GLU A 199 -4.84 -7.61 13.98
N GLY A 200 -4.60 -7.28 12.72
CA GLY A 200 -5.59 -6.59 11.91
C GLY A 200 -5.38 -6.83 10.43
N ILE A 201 -6.45 -6.62 9.66
CA ILE A 201 -6.44 -6.74 8.22
C ILE A 201 -6.77 -5.38 7.63
N LEU A 202 -5.90 -4.86 6.78
CA LEU A 202 -6.17 -3.69 5.98
C LEU A 202 -6.82 -4.12 4.65
N VAL A 203 -8.03 -3.65 4.42
CA VAL A 203 -8.76 -3.83 3.15
C VAL A 203 -8.84 -2.49 2.45
N VAL A 204 -8.58 -2.48 1.14
CA VAL A 204 -8.71 -1.29 0.28
C VAL A 204 -9.59 -1.66 -0.90
N ALA A 205 -10.61 -0.84 -1.18
CA ALA A 205 -11.48 -1.01 -2.32
C ALA A 205 -10.89 -0.36 -3.59
N ASP A 206 -11.06 -1.01 -4.74
CA ASP A 206 -10.71 -0.43 -6.04
C ASP A 206 -11.89 0.23 -6.73
N ARG A 207 -13.10 -0.16 -6.42
CA ARG A 207 -14.35 0.33 -7.04
C ARG A 207 -15.32 0.86 -5.99
N ASP A 208 -16.19 1.74 -6.44
CA ASP A 208 -17.27 2.25 -5.60
C ASP A 208 -18.27 1.13 -5.25
N ASN A 209 -18.92 1.27 -4.11
CA ASN A 209 -19.93 0.33 -3.58
C ASN A 209 -19.36 -1.10 -3.40
N THR A 210 -18.09 -1.24 -3.06
CA THR A 210 -17.49 -2.55 -2.76
C THR A 210 -18.00 -3.07 -1.41
N GLU A 211 -18.83 -4.11 -1.44
CA GLU A 211 -19.32 -4.79 -0.24
C GLU A 211 -18.33 -5.81 0.28
N ILE A 212 -18.10 -5.81 1.58
CA ILE A 212 -17.18 -6.72 2.26
C ILE A 212 -17.95 -7.56 3.28
N TYR A 213 -17.83 -8.85 3.17
CA TYR A 213 -18.46 -9.83 4.04
C TYR A 213 -17.41 -10.56 4.88
N LEU A 214 -17.71 -10.77 6.15
CA LEU A 214 -16.82 -11.47 7.08
C LEU A 214 -17.44 -12.80 7.51
N GLY A 215 -16.67 -13.88 7.40
CA GLY A 215 -17.17 -15.23 7.67
C GLY A 215 -18.32 -15.60 6.75
N ASP A 216 -19.35 -16.21 7.32
CA ASP A 216 -20.56 -16.65 6.61
C ASP A 216 -21.70 -15.60 6.63
N ASP A 217 -21.39 -14.33 6.94
CA ASP A 217 -22.39 -13.28 7.01
C ASP A 217 -23.10 -13.13 5.66
N SER A 218 -24.43 -13.07 5.68
CA SER A 218 -25.30 -12.89 4.50
C SER A 218 -25.51 -11.41 4.14
N THR A 219 -25.12 -10.50 5.02
CA THR A 219 -25.16 -9.05 4.82
C THR A 219 -23.75 -8.50 4.87
N PRO A 220 -23.43 -7.47 4.09
CA PRO A 220 -22.10 -6.88 4.13
C PRO A 220 -21.79 -6.31 5.52
N SER A 221 -20.58 -6.60 5.99
CA SER A 221 -20.07 -6.00 7.24
C SER A 221 -19.59 -4.58 7.00
N TYR A 222 -19.14 -4.27 5.79
CA TYR A 222 -18.67 -2.93 5.35
C TYR A 222 -19.01 -2.72 3.89
N GLU A 223 -19.16 -1.46 3.51
CA GLU A 223 -19.22 -0.96 2.13
C GLU A 223 -18.18 0.14 1.97
N LEU A 224 -17.39 0.09 0.91
CA LEU A 224 -16.29 1.03 0.64
C LEU A 224 -16.36 1.53 -0.79
N ASP A 225 -16.07 2.81 -0.98
CA ASP A 225 -15.87 3.39 -2.30
C ASP A 225 -14.40 3.26 -2.77
N ALA A 226 -14.17 3.53 -4.05
CA ALA A 226 -12.85 3.41 -4.67
C ALA A 226 -11.76 4.22 -3.93
N GLY A 227 -10.74 3.52 -3.45
CA GLY A 227 -9.66 4.09 -2.64
C GLY A 227 -9.97 4.25 -1.16
N GLU A 228 -11.19 3.97 -0.72
CA GLU A 228 -11.47 3.86 0.71
C GLU A 228 -10.85 2.59 1.28
N PHE A 229 -10.65 2.61 2.59
CA PHE A 229 -10.06 1.49 3.30
C PHE A 229 -10.72 1.22 4.65
N LYS A 230 -10.58 0.00 5.10
CA LYS A 230 -10.99 -0.44 6.43
C LYS A 230 -9.90 -1.27 7.09
N ILE A 231 -9.60 -0.97 8.35
CA ILE A 231 -8.81 -1.86 9.21
C ILE A 231 -9.79 -2.70 10.02
N ILE A 232 -9.80 -3.99 9.74
CA ILE A 232 -10.63 -4.99 10.43
C ILE A 232 -9.84 -5.47 11.65
N PRO A 233 -10.34 -5.30 12.88
CA PRO A 233 -9.60 -5.66 14.09
C PRO A 233 -9.49 -7.18 14.27
N GLY A 234 -8.47 -7.61 15.00
CA GLY A 234 -8.18 -9.01 15.29
C GLY A 234 -9.28 -9.77 16.05
N SER A 235 -10.15 -9.07 16.76
CA SER A 235 -11.32 -9.69 17.40
C SER A 235 -12.24 -10.43 16.43
N ASN A 236 -12.21 -10.09 15.15
CA ASN A 236 -13.04 -10.78 14.14
C ASN A 236 -12.57 -12.21 13.84
N TYR A 237 -11.31 -12.57 14.09
CA TYR A 237 -10.80 -13.92 13.87
C TYR A 237 -11.51 -14.98 14.70
N SER A 238 -11.88 -14.67 15.93
CA SER A 238 -12.51 -15.63 16.83
C SER A 238 -14.03 -15.60 16.82
N THR A 239 -14.64 -14.52 16.36
CA THR A 239 -16.10 -14.35 16.37
C THR A 239 -16.74 -14.77 15.05
N LYS A 240 -16.03 -14.72 13.95
CA LYS A 240 -16.57 -14.99 12.61
C LYS A 240 -16.21 -16.38 12.08
N THR A 241 -15.07 -16.93 12.50
CA THR A 241 -14.63 -18.26 12.04
C THR A 241 -13.94 -18.99 13.19
N PRO A 242 -14.28 -20.26 13.49
CA PRO A 242 -13.57 -21.03 14.52
C PRO A 242 -12.09 -21.24 14.18
N GLY A 243 -11.27 -21.39 15.22
CA GLY A 243 -9.88 -21.79 15.07
C GLY A 243 -8.88 -20.67 14.77
N GLY A 244 -9.25 -19.39 14.96
CA GLY A 244 -8.32 -18.28 14.76
C GLY A 244 -8.09 -17.96 13.29
N THR A 245 -9.06 -18.23 12.42
CA THR A 245 -9.07 -17.81 11.01
C THR A 245 -10.11 -16.74 10.79
N LEU A 246 -9.96 -15.97 9.71
CA LEU A 246 -11.00 -15.09 9.20
C LEU A 246 -11.13 -15.30 7.70
N TYR A 247 -12.34 -15.63 7.26
CA TYR A 247 -12.73 -15.62 5.86
C TYR A 247 -13.29 -14.24 5.51
N LEU A 248 -12.83 -13.68 4.43
CA LEU A 248 -13.30 -12.42 3.89
C LEU A 248 -13.62 -12.61 2.41
N ARG A 249 -14.74 -12.10 1.97
CA ARG A 249 -15.15 -12.08 0.57
C ARG A 249 -15.76 -10.74 0.21
N THR A 250 -15.72 -10.42 -1.09
CA THR A 250 -16.49 -9.34 -1.70
C THR A 250 -17.63 -9.91 -2.53
N GLN A 251 -18.47 -9.05 -3.14
CA GLN A 251 -19.42 -9.50 -4.16
C GLN A 251 -18.63 -10.15 -5.32
N GLY A 252 -19.23 -11.18 -5.98
CA GLY A 252 -18.58 -11.94 -7.04
C GLY A 252 -18.26 -11.13 -8.31
N GLU A 253 -17.73 -11.83 -9.31
CA GLU A 253 -17.19 -11.25 -10.57
C GLU A 253 -18.14 -10.29 -11.30
N ASP A 254 -19.45 -10.41 -11.14
CA ASP A 254 -20.44 -9.55 -11.80
C ASP A 254 -20.53 -8.15 -11.17
N ASN A 255 -19.92 -7.92 -10.02
CA ASN A 255 -19.88 -6.63 -9.34
C ASN A 255 -18.60 -6.52 -8.50
N PRO A 256 -17.43 -6.48 -9.16
CA PRO A 256 -16.13 -6.45 -8.49
C PRO A 256 -15.80 -5.10 -7.87
#